data_48e87cad724c2b36a1b58acedfd6e325
#
_entry.id   48e87cad724c2b36a1b58acedfd6e325
#
_cell.length_a   1.000
_cell.length_b   1.000
_cell.length_c   1.000
_cell.angle_alpha   90.00
_cell.angle_beta   90.00
_cell.angle_gamma   90.00
#
_symmetry.space_group_name_H-M   'P 1'
#
loop_
_entity.id
_entity.type
_entity.pdbx_description
1 polymer ?
#
loop_
_entity_poly.entity_id
_entity_poly.type
_entity_poly.pdbx_seq_one_letter_code
_entity_poly.pdbx_strand_id
1 'polypeptide(L)'
;MQQNQATAEVMLYREKAYKCGIDLTLAVVGGKWKASILWHLSLQTMRFSDLQRQFSDTTRKMLTQQLRELEADRLVHREVYPQVPPKVEYSLTKKGTTIIPILNQMCEWARGYLQDHDGITADKAPALRAV
;
A
#
# COMPACT_ATOMS: atom_id res chain seq x y z
N MET A 1 17.70 -17.78 10.34
CA MET A 1 17.33 -18.14 10.17
C MET A 1 17.10 -19.21 9.70
N GLN A 2 16.97 -19.78 9.63
CA GLN A 2 16.85 -20.78 9.22
C GLN A 2 15.78 -21.36 9.19
N GLN A 3 15.19 -21.26 9.48
CA GLN A 3 14.19 -21.78 9.54
C GLN A 3 13.47 -21.94 8.49
N ASN A 4 13.43 -21.33 7.94
CA ASN A 4 12.59 -21.35 7.02
C ASN A 4 12.72 -22.31 6.06
N GLN A 5 13.61 -22.67 5.81
CA GLN A 5 13.78 -23.49 4.81
C GLN A 5 13.28 -24.81 5.05
N ALA A 6 13.05 -25.12 6.14
CA ALA A 6 12.78 -26.44 6.39
C ALA A 6 11.56 -26.89 5.71
N THR A 7 10.58 -26.16 5.74
CA THR A 7 9.40 -26.68 5.22
C THR A 7 9.26 -26.19 3.88
N ALA A 8 9.02 -26.87 3.01
CA ALA A 8 8.81 -26.44 1.70
C ALA A 8 7.39 -25.95 1.58
N GLU A 9 7.05 -25.03 2.42
CA GLU A 9 5.72 -24.50 2.41
C GLU A 9 5.44 -23.77 1.12
N VAL A 10 4.26 -23.93 0.60
CA VAL A 10 3.83 -23.23 -0.58
C VAL A 10 2.68 -22.33 -0.18
N MET A 11 2.79 -21.06 -0.50
CA MET A 11 1.75 -20.10 -0.18
C MET A 11 0.94 -19.81 -1.44
N LEU A 12 -0.38 -19.88 -1.31
CA LEU A 12 -1.26 -19.65 -2.45
C LEU A 12 -1.91 -18.27 -2.36
N TYR A 13 -1.89 -17.56 -3.47
CA TYR A 13 -2.55 -16.27 -3.55
C TYR A 13 -3.07 -16.11 -4.96
N ARG A 14 -4.38 -15.93 -5.08
CA ARG A 14 -5.05 -15.82 -6.39
C ARG A 14 -4.63 -16.95 -7.31
N GLU A 15 -4.67 -18.17 -6.75
CA GLU A 15 -4.41 -19.39 -7.50
C GLU A 15 -2.98 -19.54 -8.03
N LYS A 16 -2.08 -18.71 -7.53
CA LYS A 16 -0.68 -18.84 -7.88
C LYS A 16 0.12 -19.25 -6.66
N ALA A 17 1.09 -20.12 -6.86
CA ALA A 17 1.90 -20.63 -5.75
C ALA A 17 3.16 -19.80 -5.59
N TYR A 18 3.48 -19.46 -4.35
CA TYR A 18 4.68 -18.70 -4.03
C TYR A 18 5.48 -19.46 -3.00
N LYS A 19 6.77 -19.59 -3.23
CA LYS A 19 7.64 -20.26 -2.27
C LYS A 19 8.36 -19.27 -1.38
N CYS A 20 8.38 -18.02 -1.78
CA CYS A 20 9.08 -16.99 -1.03
C CYS A 20 8.10 -15.93 -0.56
N GLY A 21 8.17 -15.61 0.73
CA GLY A 21 7.27 -14.59 1.28
C GLY A 21 7.48 -13.22 0.66
N ILE A 22 8.69 -12.93 0.22
CA ILE A 22 8.94 -11.64 -0.42
C ILE A 22 8.15 -11.55 -1.73
N ASP A 23 8.22 -12.60 -2.54
CA ASP A 23 7.50 -12.60 -3.79
C ASP A 23 5.99 -12.49 -3.58
N LEU A 24 5.48 -13.17 -2.58
CA LEU A 24 4.06 -13.08 -2.27
C LEU A 24 3.70 -11.67 -1.81
N THR A 25 4.51 -11.09 -0.94
CA THR A 25 4.25 -9.74 -0.45
C THR A 25 4.20 -8.74 -1.61
N LEU A 26 5.15 -8.85 -2.53
CA LEU A 26 5.18 -7.96 -3.68
C LEU A 26 3.99 -8.21 -4.60
N ALA A 27 3.48 -9.43 -4.65
CA ALA A 27 2.28 -9.70 -5.43
C ALA A 27 1.06 -9.02 -4.80
N VAL A 28 1.02 -8.97 -3.47
CA VAL A 28 -0.13 -8.41 -2.76
C VAL A 28 -0.10 -6.88 -2.76
N VAL A 29 1.04 -6.29 -2.43
CA VAL A 29 1.10 -4.84 -2.28
C VAL A 29 2.03 -4.16 -3.27
N GLY A 30 2.56 -4.89 -4.23
CA GLY A 30 3.48 -4.31 -5.18
C GLY A 30 2.77 -3.47 -6.21
N GLY A 31 3.51 -3.13 -7.24
CA GLY A 31 3.02 -2.22 -8.23
C GLY A 31 3.31 -0.80 -7.81
N LYS A 32 2.68 0.13 -8.49
CA LYS A 32 3.04 1.53 -8.28
C LYS A 32 2.26 2.20 -7.16
N TRP A 33 1.04 1.73 -6.89
CA TRP A 33 0.15 2.52 -6.04
C TRP A 33 -0.27 1.89 -4.74
N LYS A 34 -0.35 0.57 -4.66
CA LYS A 34 -1.01 -0.08 -3.51
C LYS A 34 -0.34 0.20 -2.17
N ALA A 35 0.98 0.07 -2.11
CA ALA A 35 1.67 0.31 -0.84
C ALA A 35 1.48 1.73 -0.37
N SER A 36 1.56 2.70 -1.29
CA SER A 36 1.35 4.10 -0.92
C SER A 36 -0.07 4.36 -0.47
N ILE A 37 -1.04 3.73 -1.11
CA ILE A 37 -2.43 3.89 -0.70
C ILE A 37 -2.59 3.39 0.74
N LEU A 38 -2.04 2.20 1.03
CA LEU A 38 -2.14 1.65 2.37
C LEU A 38 -1.48 2.56 3.39
N TRP A 39 -0.33 3.10 3.04
CA TRP A 39 0.38 3.98 3.96
C TRP A 39 -0.43 5.24 4.26
N HIS A 40 -1.02 5.85 3.23
CA HIS A 40 -1.83 7.04 3.45
C HIS A 40 -3.06 6.73 4.29
N LEU A 41 -3.68 5.57 4.06
CA LEU A 41 -4.84 5.19 4.85
C LEU A 41 -4.46 4.88 6.29
N SER A 42 -3.19 4.61 6.57
CA SER A 42 -2.76 4.41 7.95
C SER A 42 -2.81 5.72 8.73
N LEU A 43 -2.80 6.84 8.03
CA LEU A 43 -2.83 8.14 8.70
C LEU A 43 -4.26 8.59 9.00
N GLN A 44 -5.19 8.23 8.13
CA GLN A 44 -6.57 8.63 8.33
C GLN A 44 -7.47 7.95 7.30
N THR A 45 -8.73 7.89 7.63
CA THR A 45 -9.76 7.45 6.69
C THR A 45 -9.88 8.50 5.59
N MET A 46 -10.03 8.07 4.37
CA MET A 46 -10.06 9.00 3.23
C MET A 46 -11.20 8.67 2.29
N ARG A 47 -11.77 9.71 1.69
CA ARG A 47 -12.74 9.53 0.64
C ARG A 47 -12.03 9.30 -0.67
N PHE A 48 -12.75 8.80 -1.66
CA PHE A 48 -12.16 8.58 -2.98
C PHE A 48 -11.56 9.87 -3.53
N SER A 49 -12.27 10.98 -3.36
CA SER A 49 -11.76 12.26 -3.88
C SER A 49 -10.47 12.69 -3.21
N ASP A 50 -10.33 12.38 -1.92
CA ASP A 50 -9.09 12.69 -1.21
C ASP A 50 -7.94 11.87 -1.76
N LEU A 51 -8.19 10.59 -2.00
CA LEU A 51 -7.17 9.71 -2.57
C LEU A 51 -6.81 10.16 -3.98
N GLN A 52 -7.81 10.57 -4.76
CA GLN A 52 -7.55 11.02 -6.12
C GLN A 52 -6.64 12.24 -6.13
N ARG A 53 -6.86 13.15 -5.19
CA ARG A 53 -5.99 14.33 -5.09
C ARG A 53 -4.58 13.95 -4.65
N GLN A 54 -4.49 12.98 -3.72
CA GLN A 54 -3.19 12.54 -3.24
C GLN A 54 -2.40 11.84 -4.34
N PHE A 55 -3.09 11.12 -5.21
CA PHE A 55 -2.47 10.36 -6.29
C PHE A 55 -2.88 10.95 -7.62
N SER A 56 -2.56 12.23 -7.80
CA SER A 56 -3.03 12.96 -8.97
C SER A 56 -2.42 12.48 -10.28
N ASP A 57 -1.35 11.72 -10.22
CA ASP A 57 -0.73 11.20 -11.44
C ASP A 57 -1.29 9.83 -11.83
N THR A 58 -2.36 9.39 -11.22
CA THR A 58 -3.04 8.18 -11.66
C THR A 58 -4.43 8.53 -12.16
N THR A 59 -4.99 7.68 -12.98
CA THR A 59 -6.34 7.91 -13.47
C THR A 59 -7.35 7.41 -12.46
N ARG A 60 -8.58 7.92 -12.59
CA ARG A 60 -9.68 7.45 -11.76
C ARG A 60 -9.88 5.95 -11.92
N LYS A 61 -9.76 5.47 -13.15
CA LYS A 61 -9.93 4.05 -13.44
C LYS A 61 -8.87 3.22 -12.73
N MET A 62 -7.62 3.65 -12.78
CA MET A 62 -6.54 2.91 -12.15
C MET A 62 -6.69 2.93 -10.63
N LEU A 63 -7.01 4.08 -10.07
CA LEU A 63 -7.17 4.17 -8.63
C LEU A 63 -8.32 3.28 -8.16
N THR A 64 -9.43 3.28 -8.89
CA THR A 64 -10.55 2.41 -8.57
C THR A 64 -10.14 0.95 -8.60
N GLN A 65 -9.36 0.56 -9.60
CA GLN A 65 -8.91 -0.81 -9.73
C GLN A 65 -8.03 -1.22 -8.54
N GLN A 66 -7.10 -0.34 -8.16
CA GLN A 66 -6.22 -0.63 -7.04
C GLN A 66 -7.01 -0.77 -5.74
N LEU A 67 -7.97 0.11 -5.53
CA LEU A 67 -8.78 0.04 -4.32
C LEU A 67 -9.64 -1.22 -4.27
N ARG A 68 -10.17 -1.64 -5.41
CA ARG A 68 -10.94 -2.87 -5.47
C ARG A 68 -10.09 -4.09 -5.14
N GLU A 69 -8.87 -4.10 -5.62
CA GLU A 69 -7.99 -5.23 -5.33
C GLU A 69 -7.59 -5.24 -3.86
N LEU A 70 -7.32 -4.09 -3.29
CA LEU A 70 -7.00 -4.02 -1.87
C LEU A 70 -8.19 -4.43 -1.00
N GLU A 71 -9.39 -4.08 -1.43
CA GLU A 71 -10.58 -4.50 -0.73
C GLU A 71 -10.79 -6.01 -0.84
N ALA A 72 -10.60 -6.55 -2.04
CA ALA A 72 -10.74 -7.99 -2.25
C ALA A 72 -9.72 -8.77 -1.43
N ASP A 73 -8.53 -8.20 -1.22
CA ASP A 73 -7.51 -8.84 -0.41
C ASP A 73 -7.71 -8.56 1.08
N ARG A 74 -8.80 -7.88 1.43
CA ARG A 74 -9.18 -7.61 2.82
C ARG A 74 -8.19 -6.73 3.56
N LEU A 75 -7.48 -5.90 2.83
CA LEU A 75 -6.57 -4.94 3.45
C LEU A 75 -7.23 -3.59 3.64
N VAL A 76 -8.26 -3.30 2.85
CA VAL A 76 -8.96 -2.03 2.87
C VAL A 76 -10.45 -2.29 3.03
N HIS A 77 -11.07 -1.46 3.84
CA HIS A 77 -12.51 -1.49 4.03
C HIS A 77 -13.12 -0.30 3.29
N ARG A 78 -14.22 -0.56 2.61
CA ARG A 78 -14.94 0.46 1.88
C ARG A 78 -16.29 0.63 2.52
N GLU A 79 -16.58 1.85 2.99
CA GLU A 79 -17.84 2.13 3.66
C GLU A 79 -18.65 3.07 2.79
N VAL A 80 -19.87 2.68 2.47
CA VAL A 80 -20.76 3.50 1.67
C VAL A 80 -21.84 4.07 2.59
N TYR A 81 -21.98 5.40 2.59
CA TYR A 81 -22.98 6.04 3.40
C TYR A 81 -24.15 6.44 2.50
N PRO A 82 -25.36 5.99 2.82
CA PRO A 82 -26.54 6.26 2.00
C PRO A 82 -27.05 7.68 2.21
N GLN A 83 -26.41 8.61 1.58
CA GLN A 83 -26.80 10.00 1.65
C GLN A 83 -26.72 10.61 0.25
N VAL A 84 -27.09 11.86 0.10
CA VAL A 84 -27.09 12.54 -1.19
C VAL A 84 -26.21 13.77 -1.07
N PRO A 85 -25.11 13.85 -1.82
CA PRO A 85 -24.60 12.79 -2.69
C PRO A 85 -23.99 11.67 -1.87
N PRO A 86 -23.83 10.48 -2.45
CA PRO A 86 -23.30 9.36 -1.70
C PRO A 86 -21.87 9.63 -1.23
N LYS A 87 -21.57 9.12 -0.05
CA LYS A 87 -20.25 9.26 0.53
C LYS A 87 -19.62 7.89 0.62
N VAL A 88 -18.41 7.76 0.12
CA VAL A 88 -17.68 6.50 0.20
C VAL A 88 -16.35 6.79 0.87
N GLU A 89 -16.06 6.04 1.92
CA GLU A 89 -14.80 6.19 2.66
C GLU A 89 -14.01 4.91 2.64
N TYR A 90 -12.71 5.06 2.63
CA TYR A 90 -11.79 3.94 2.65
C TYR A 90 -10.94 4.01 3.90
N SER A 91 -10.73 2.87 4.52
CA SER A 91 -9.91 2.78 5.73
C SER A 91 -9.19 1.44 5.74
N LEU A 92 -8.18 1.31 6.57
CA LEU A 92 -7.49 0.05 6.70
C LEU A 92 -8.31 -0.92 7.54
N THR A 93 -8.27 -2.18 7.16
CA THR A 93 -8.79 -3.23 8.01
C THR A 93 -7.71 -3.55 9.05
N LYS A 94 -8.07 -4.37 10.02
CA LYS A 94 -7.09 -4.84 10.98
C LYS A 94 -5.94 -5.55 10.26
N LYS A 95 -6.27 -6.36 9.27
CA LYS A 95 -5.23 -7.05 8.50
C LYS A 95 -4.38 -6.05 7.74
N GLY A 96 -4.99 -5.00 7.21
CA GLY A 96 -4.25 -3.98 6.48
C GLY A 96 -3.25 -3.24 7.35
N THR A 97 -3.53 -3.08 8.65
CA THR A 97 -2.59 -2.40 9.52
C THR A 97 -1.33 -3.21 9.76
N THR A 98 -1.37 -4.52 9.53
CA THR A 98 -0.20 -5.36 9.81
C THR A 98 0.95 -5.13 8.84
N ILE A 99 0.67 -4.57 7.66
CA ILE A 99 1.75 -4.33 6.70
C ILE A 99 2.42 -2.98 6.96
N ILE A 100 1.80 -2.11 7.75
CA ILE A 100 2.30 -0.74 7.90
C ILE A 100 3.72 -0.67 8.50
N PRO A 101 4.04 -1.44 9.55
CA PRO A 101 5.41 -1.40 10.06
C PRO A 101 6.44 -1.78 9.00
N ILE A 102 6.09 -2.69 8.11
CA ILE A 102 6.99 -3.09 7.04
C ILE A 102 7.16 -1.96 6.04
N LEU A 103 6.08 -1.28 5.70
CA LEU A 103 6.16 -0.13 4.79
C LEU A 103 6.99 0.99 5.38
N ASN A 104 6.88 1.21 6.69
CA ASN A 104 7.70 2.21 7.36
C ASN A 104 9.17 1.85 7.27
N GLN A 105 9.50 0.57 7.42
CA GLN A 105 10.89 0.13 7.28
C GLN A 105 11.39 0.35 5.86
N MET A 106 10.53 0.17 4.88
CA MET A 106 10.91 0.43 3.50
C MET A 106 11.25 1.90 3.30
N CYS A 107 10.49 2.78 3.93
CA CYS A 107 10.79 4.20 3.85
C CYS A 107 12.15 4.53 4.48
N GLU A 108 12.44 3.91 5.62
CA GLU A 108 13.72 4.12 6.28
C GLU A 108 14.87 3.61 5.42
N TRP A 109 14.69 2.44 4.84
CA TRP A 109 15.73 1.89 3.99
C TRP A 109 16.02 2.81 2.80
N ALA A 110 14.95 3.33 2.19
CA ALA A 110 15.11 4.20 1.04
C ALA A 110 15.88 5.47 1.38
N ARG A 111 15.59 6.05 2.55
CA ARG A 111 16.32 7.24 2.98
C ARG A 111 17.80 6.96 3.16
N GLY A 112 18.11 5.86 3.82
CA GLY A 112 19.51 5.51 4.04
C GLY A 112 20.24 5.23 2.73
N TYR A 113 19.55 4.56 1.83
CA TYR A 113 20.13 4.27 0.52
C TYR A 113 20.49 5.54 -0.22
N LEU A 114 19.59 6.51 -0.24
CA LEU A 114 19.84 7.74 -0.98
C LEU A 114 20.91 8.61 -0.34
N GLN A 115 21.06 8.56 0.97
CA GLN A 115 22.10 9.32 1.63
C GLN A 115 23.48 8.94 1.13
N ASP A 116 23.67 7.66 0.81
CA ASP A 116 24.95 7.18 0.33
C ASP A 116 25.14 7.41 -1.16
N HIS A 117 24.11 7.88 -1.85
CA HIS A 117 24.16 8.00 -3.30
C HIS A 117 23.84 9.42 -3.75
N ASP A 118 24.12 10.41 -2.91
CA ASP A 118 23.85 11.80 -3.23
C ASP A 118 22.42 11.98 -3.66
N GLY A 119 21.53 11.27 -3.04
CA GLY A 119 20.14 11.34 -3.40
C GLY A 119 19.52 12.65 -2.98
N ILE A 120 18.25 12.78 -3.22
CA ILE A 120 17.52 13.98 -2.89
C ILE A 120 17.39 14.10 -1.40
N THR A 121 17.76 15.24 -0.87
CA THR A 121 17.57 15.48 0.55
C THR A 121 16.21 16.08 0.79
N ALA A 122 15.81 16.05 2.01
CA ALA A 122 14.51 16.61 2.38
C ALA A 122 14.40 18.07 2.00
N ASP A 123 15.50 18.78 2.06
CA ASP A 123 15.48 20.20 1.77
C ASP A 123 15.17 20.49 0.32
N LYS A 124 15.50 19.60 -0.55
CA LYS A 124 15.31 19.82 -1.96
C LYS A 124 14.10 19.15 -2.50
N ALA A 125 13.45 18.34 -1.72
CA ALA A 125 12.30 17.63 -2.20
C ALA A 125 11.16 18.61 -2.40
N PRO A 126 10.41 18.49 -3.46
CA PRO A 126 9.21 19.31 -3.58
C PRO A 126 8.26 18.89 -2.48
N ALA A 127 7.30 19.74 -2.24
CA ALA A 127 6.34 19.43 -1.23
C ALA A 127 5.55 18.27 -1.71
N LEU A 128 5.88 17.13 -1.26
CA LEU A 128 5.27 15.98 -1.72
C LEU A 128 4.24 15.54 -0.83
N ARG A 129 3.37 14.79 -1.32
CA ARG A 129 2.60 14.05 -0.49
C ARG A 129 3.52 13.28 0.33
N ALA A 130 3.17 13.21 1.49
CA ALA A 130 4.01 12.66 2.44
C ALA A 130 4.24 11.26 2.20
N VAL A 131 5.33 10.89 2.16
CA VAL A 131 5.64 9.50 2.06
C VAL A 131 6.95 9.27 2.70
#